data_a2bd0634defd5cbd7b017bbecea2d6bc
#
_entry.id   a2bd0634defd5cbd7b017bbecea2d6bc
#
_cell.length_a   1.000
_cell.length_b   1.000
_cell.length_c   1.000
_cell.angle_alpha   90.00
_cell.angle_beta   90.00
_cell.angle_gamma   90.00
#
_symmetry.space_group_name_H-M   'P 1'
#
loop_
_entity.id
_entity.type
_entity.pdbx_description
1 polymer ?
#
loop_
_entity_poly.entity_id
_entity_poly.type
_entity_poly.pdbx_seq_one_letter_code
_entity_poly.pdbx_strand_id
1 'polypeptide(L)'
;MRFPELKEAKFKKRLNRFVGLIELEGKDYTAYIRNTGRLKELLFEGNKVYVAKRKEGKHPFEIVLAEFKGHLVCIDSHITPKLYAEYIKIPVFFEPTFGDKRFDLLLDNRPVEVKSVNLVEDHIALFPDAPTERGRRHIEKLIELSREGYEPLVVFVVQREDCKAFSPNWRVDPKFSEALLKYVKLGLEARAYRCSVSLEEIKLKDEIPVEALP
;
A
#
# COMPACT_ATOMS: atom_id res chain seq x y z
N MET A 1 -13.52 -4.10 -4.09
CA MET A 1 -12.96 -4.04 -5.48
C MET A 1 -12.69 -5.45 -5.99
N ARG A 2 -13.21 -5.83 -7.16
CA ARG A 2 -12.99 -7.17 -7.75
C ARG A 2 -11.71 -7.21 -8.57
N PHE A 3 -11.01 -8.33 -8.50
CA PHE A 3 -9.87 -8.62 -9.36
C PHE A 3 -10.33 -9.16 -10.73
N PRO A 4 -9.52 -9.03 -11.79
CA PRO A 4 -9.71 -9.84 -13.00
C PRO A 4 -9.43 -11.31 -12.69
N GLU A 5 -9.63 -12.19 -13.66
CA GLU A 5 -9.24 -13.61 -13.53
C GLU A 5 -7.74 -13.72 -13.19
N LEU A 6 -7.43 -14.38 -12.08
CA LEU A 6 -6.07 -14.60 -11.60
C LEU A 6 -5.62 -16.03 -11.88
N LYS A 7 -4.37 -16.18 -12.31
CA LYS A 7 -3.68 -17.46 -12.47
C LYS A 7 -2.61 -17.64 -11.41
N GLU A 8 -2.51 -18.83 -10.84
CA GLU A 8 -1.43 -19.22 -9.93
C GLU A 8 -0.11 -19.35 -10.70
N ALA A 9 0.97 -18.80 -10.16
CA ALA A 9 2.31 -18.86 -10.69
C ALA A 9 3.34 -18.96 -9.57
N LYS A 10 4.57 -19.36 -9.88
CA LYS A 10 5.70 -19.32 -8.95
C LYS A 10 6.57 -18.11 -9.26
N PHE A 11 6.89 -17.34 -8.24
CA PHE A 11 7.86 -16.26 -8.36
C PHE A 11 9.27 -16.84 -8.43
N LYS A 12 10.07 -16.43 -9.41
CA LYS A 12 11.47 -16.89 -9.56
C LYS A 12 12.46 -15.87 -9.06
N LYS A 13 12.40 -14.64 -9.59
CA LYS A 13 13.29 -13.56 -9.15
C LYS A 13 12.78 -12.19 -9.57
N ARG A 14 13.17 -11.17 -8.84
CA ARG A 14 12.96 -9.77 -9.21
C ARG A 14 14.05 -9.33 -10.19
N LEU A 15 13.65 -8.88 -11.38
CA LEU A 15 14.60 -8.42 -12.42
C LEU A 15 15.00 -6.96 -12.22
N ASN A 16 14.03 -6.16 -11.77
CA ASN A 16 14.23 -4.77 -11.37
C ASN A 16 13.08 -4.32 -10.45
N ARG A 17 13.00 -3.01 -10.16
CA ARG A 17 11.97 -2.45 -9.25
C ARG A 17 10.53 -2.79 -9.66
N PHE A 18 10.26 -2.91 -10.95
CA PHE A 18 8.90 -3.04 -11.50
C PHE A 18 8.65 -4.34 -12.25
N VAL A 19 9.63 -5.25 -12.31
CA VAL A 19 9.52 -6.49 -13.10
C VAL A 19 10.04 -7.68 -12.33
N GLY A 20 9.25 -8.73 -12.29
CA GLY A 20 9.62 -10.06 -11.81
C GLY A 20 9.62 -11.09 -12.93
N LEU A 21 10.38 -12.18 -12.74
CA LEU A 21 10.29 -13.40 -13.51
C LEU A 21 9.40 -14.38 -12.74
N ILE A 22 8.43 -14.95 -13.41
CA ILE A 22 7.50 -15.95 -12.88
C ILE A 22 7.51 -17.20 -13.73
N GLU A 23 7.19 -18.33 -13.15
CA GLU A 23 6.85 -19.57 -13.86
C GLU A 23 5.35 -19.80 -13.81
N LEU A 24 4.73 -19.91 -14.97
CA LEU A 24 3.31 -20.19 -15.14
C LEU A 24 3.14 -21.36 -16.12
N GLU A 25 2.47 -22.44 -15.69
CA GLU A 25 2.21 -23.63 -16.52
C GLU A 25 3.52 -24.19 -17.14
N GLY A 26 4.63 -24.20 -16.34
CA GLY A 26 5.93 -24.72 -16.76
C GLY A 26 6.73 -23.81 -17.72
N LYS A 27 6.28 -22.58 -17.94
CA LYS A 27 6.97 -21.60 -18.81
C LYS A 27 7.29 -20.33 -18.05
N ASP A 28 8.43 -19.73 -18.41
CA ASP A 28 8.91 -18.48 -17.83
C ASP A 28 8.29 -17.26 -18.52
N TYR A 29 7.80 -16.32 -17.73
CA TYR A 29 7.25 -15.03 -18.20
C TYR A 29 7.75 -13.89 -17.34
N THR A 30 7.85 -12.72 -17.95
CA THR A 30 8.01 -11.48 -17.18
C THR A 30 6.65 -10.97 -16.71
N ALA A 31 6.58 -10.51 -15.46
CA ALA A 31 5.38 -9.93 -14.87
C ALA A 31 5.67 -8.56 -14.28
N TYR A 32 4.74 -7.61 -14.48
CA TYR A 32 4.83 -6.28 -13.92
C TYR A 32 4.50 -6.30 -12.42
N ILE A 33 5.21 -5.47 -11.64
CA ILE A 33 5.01 -5.29 -10.20
C ILE A 33 4.58 -3.84 -9.98
N ARG A 34 3.31 -3.62 -9.63
CA ARG A 34 2.72 -2.30 -9.38
C ARG A 34 2.97 -1.82 -7.95
N ASN A 35 4.20 -2.00 -7.49
CA ASN A 35 4.62 -1.62 -6.15
C ASN A 35 6.11 -1.28 -6.16
N THR A 36 6.45 -0.16 -5.54
CA THR A 36 7.84 0.30 -5.43
C THR A 36 8.57 -0.21 -4.20
N GLY A 37 7.85 -0.87 -3.29
CA GLY A 37 8.38 -1.51 -2.08
C GLY A 37 9.34 -2.66 -2.38
N ARG A 38 10.07 -3.08 -1.37
CA ARG A 38 11.00 -4.21 -1.49
C ARG A 38 10.26 -5.53 -1.56
N LEU A 39 9.21 -5.71 -0.76
CA LEU A 39 8.37 -6.91 -0.70
C LEU A 39 9.18 -8.21 -0.57
N LYS A 40 10.27 -8.19 0.20
CA LYS A 40 11.21 -9.33 0.27
C LYS A 40 10.56 -10.59 0.84
N GLU A 41 9.64 -10.40 1.78
CA GLU A 41 8.90 -11.47 2.44
C GLU A 41 7.80 -12.09 1.54
N LEU A 42 7.47 -11.41 0.44
CA LEU A 42 6.41 -11.82 -0.49
C LEU A 42 6.98 -12.28 -1.84
N LEU A 43 8.02 -11.61 -2.34
CA LEU A 43 8.60 -11.86 -3.66
C LEU A 43 9.97 -12.52 -3.54
N PHE A 44 10.00 -13.75 -3.02
CA PHE A 44 11.19 -14.60 -2.94
C PHE A 44 11.05 -15.83 -3.86
N GLU A 45 12.15 -16.45 -4.22
CA GLU A 45 12.20 -17.59 -5.14
C GLU A 45 11.33 -18.75 -4.63
N GLY A 46 10.48 -19.27 -5.51
CA GLY A 46 9.58 -20.38 -5.22
C GLY A 46 8.26 -19.97 -4.56
N ASN A 47 8.11 -18.71 -4.12
CA ASN A 47 6.85 -18.28 -3.51
C ASN A 47 5.70 -18.30 -4.51
N LYS A 48 4.52 -18.64 -4.03
CA LYS A 48 3.28 -18.62 -4.78
C LYS A 48 2.79 -17.19 -4.96
N VAL A 49 2.50 -16.83 -6.20
CA VAL A 49 1.93 -15.54 -6.58
C VAL A 49 0.73 -15.74 -7.51
N TYR A 50 -0.15 -14.75 -7.57
CA TYR A 50 -1.29 -14.78 -8.47
C TYR A 50 -1.20 -13.60 -9.42
N VAL A 51 -1.31 -13.92 -10.71
CA VAL A 51 -1.06 -12.97 -11.79
C VAL A 51 -2.30 -12.77 -12.64
N ALA A 52 -2.50 -11.52 -13.04
CA ALA A 52 -3.50 -11.15 -14.04
C ALA A 52 -2.85 -10.99 -15.42
N LYS A 53 -3.57 -11.39 -16.46
CA LYS A 53 -3.16 -11.10 -17.85
C LYS A 53 -3.34 -9.62 -18.15
N ARG A 54 -2.32 -8.98 -18.67
CA ARG A 54 -2.39 -7.58 -19.12
C ARG A 54 -2.88 -7.51 -20.57
N LYS A 55 -3.73 -6.52 -20.83
CA LYS A 55 -4.21 -6.26 -22.21
C LYS A 55 -3.14 -5.59 -23.06
N GLU A 56 -2.29 -4.77 -22.42
CA GLU A 56 -1.28 -3.94 -23.09
C GLU A 56 0.02 -3.86 -22.30
N GLY A 57 1.09 -3.49 -22.98
CA GLY A 57 2.41 -3.29 -22.39
C GLY A 57 3.39 -4.43 -22.65
N LYS A 58 4.67 -4.18 -22.31
CA LYS A 58 5.81 -5.07 -22.60
C LYS A 58 5.73 -6.43 -21.87
N HIS A 59 5.11 -6.45 -20.69
CA HIS A 59 5.02 -7.64 -19.84
C HIS A 59 3.62 -8.22 -19.92
N PRO A 60 3.45 -9.53 -20.26
CA PRO A 60 2.13 -10.12 -20.50
C PRO A 60 1.29 -10.30 -19.23
N PHE A 61 1.92 -10.27 -18.08
CA PHE A 61 1.27 -10.44 -16.78
C PHE A 61 1.62 -9.31 -15.81
N GLU A 62 0.78 -9.15 -14.78
CA GLU A 62 1.07 -8.37 -13.58
C GLU A 62 0.83 -9.22 -12.33
N ILE A 63 1.70 -9.08 -11.32
CA ILE A 63 1.51 -9.77 -10.04
C ILE A 63 0.54 -8.95 -9.21
N VAL A 64 -0.57 -9.57 -8.85
CA VAL A 64 -1.65 -8.93 -8.06
C VAL A 64 -1.57 -9.35 -6.60
N LEU A 65 -1.43 -10.68 -6.35
CA LEU A 65 -1.35 -11.23 -5.00
C LEU A 65 -0.07 -12.05 -4.83
N ALA A 66 0.38 -12.13 -3.59
CA ALA A 66 1.37 -13.09 -3.14
C ALA A 66 0.84 -13.85 -1.92
N GLU A 67 1.25 -15.12 -1.75
CA GLU A 67 0.93 -15.89 -0.56
C GLU A 67 1.98 -15.69 0.52
N PHE A 68 1.56 -15.55 1.76
CA PHE A 68 2.45 -15.49 2.92
C PHE A 68 1.83 -16.25 4.09
N LYS A 69 2.45 -17.37 4.50
CA LYS A 69 2.00 -18.19 5.65
C LYS A 69 0.50 -18.52 5.62
N GLY A 70 -0.02 -18.84 4.44
CA GLY A 70 -1.43 -19.18 4.24
C GLY A 70 -2.38 -17.98 4.07
N HIS A 71 -1.88 -16.76 4.11
CA HIS A 71 -2.65 -15.54 3.86
C HIS A 71 -2.37 -15.00 2.46
N LEU A 72 -3.41 -14.45 1.82
CA LEU A 72 -3.26 -13.71 0.57
C LEU A 72 -2.94 -12.24 0.87
N VAL A 73 -1.92 -11.71 0.22
CA VAL A 73 -1.49 -10.32 0.32
C VAL A 73 -1.61 -9.66 -1.04
N CYS A 74 -2.41 -8.60 -1.14
CA CYS A 74 -2.46 -7.82 -2.37
C CYS A 74 -1.25 -6.88 -2.42
N ILE A 75 -0.50 -6.93 -3.53
CA ILE A 75 0.71 -6.12 -3.69
C ILE A 75 0.55 -4.93 -4.63
N ASP A 76 -0.62 -4.76 -5.27
CA ASP A 76 -0.88 -3.58 -6.10
C ASP A 76 -1.12 -2.34 -5.24
N SER A 77 -0.12 -1.48 -5.15
CA SER A 77 -0.21 -0.24 -4.36
C SER A 77 -1.08 0.84 -5.00
N HIS A 78 -1.38 0.74 -6.29
CA HIS A 78 -2.14 1.77 -7.02
C HIS A 78 -3.65 1.70 -6.78
N ILE A 79 -4.14 0.59 -6.24
CA ILE A 79 -5.57 0.45 -5.97
C ILE A 79 -6.01 1.08 -4.64
N THR A 80 -5.07 1.36 -3.73
CA THR A 80 -5.41 1.76 -2.35
C THR A 80 -6.21 3.06 -2.24
N PRO A 81 -5.97 4.12 -3.04
CA PRO A 81 -6.82 5.31 -2.99
C PRO A 81 -8.27 5.02 -3.43
N LYS A 82 -8.44 4.22 -4.49
CA LYS A 82 -9.78 3.82 -4.97
C LYS A 82 -10.49 2.92 -3.96
N LEU A 83 -9.76 1.99 -3.34
CA LEU A 83 -10.30 1.09 -2.33
C LEU A 83 -10.78 1.87 -1.11
N TYR A 84 -10.05 2.88 -0.67
CA TYR A 84 -10.47 3.76 0.41
C TYR A 84 -11.69 4.60 0.00
N ALA A 85 -11.71 5.17 -1.19
CA ALA A 85 -12.86 5.92 -1.72
C ALA A 85 -14.14 5.06 -1.78
N GLU A 86 -14.04 3.79 -2.23
CA GLU A 86 -15.18 2.85 -2.21
C GLU A 86 -15.69 2.55 -0.78
N TYR A 87 -14.78 2.53 0.20
CA TYR A 87 -15.14 2.25 1.59
C TYR A 87 -15.91 3.39 2.25
N ILE A 88 -15.44 4.64 2.08
CA ILE A 88 -16.04 5.81 2.73
C ILE A 88 -17.39 6.23 2.11
N LYS A 89 -17.64 5.85 0.84
CA LYS A 89 -18.91 6.11 0.11
C LYS A 89 -19.38 7.57 0.08
N ILE A 90 -18.45 8.51 0.12
CA ILE A 90 -18.71 9.93 -0.07
C ILE A 90 -18.00 10.45 -1.31
N PRO A 91 -18.44 11.57 -1.92
CA PRO A 91 -17.77 12.15 -3.05
C PRO A 91 -16.31 12.48 -2.75
N VAL A 92 -15.42 12.14 -3.67
CA VAL A 92 -13.98 12.43 -3.56
C VAL A 92 -13.47 13.04 -4.84
N PHE A 93 -12.52 13.95 -4.73
CA PHE A 93 -11.72 14.41 -5.87
C PHE A 93 -10.37 13.69 -5.85
N PHE A 94 -10.04 13.01 -6.95
CA PHE A 94 -8.79 12.28 -7.08
C PHE A 94 -7.64 13.17 -7.52
N GLU A 95 -6.46 12.90 -6.99
CA GLU A 95 -5.18 13.51 -7.36
C GLU A 95 -5.16 15.05 -7.24
N PRO A 96 -5.66 15.65 -6.14
CA PRO A 96 -5.59 17.09 -5.93
C PRO A 96 -4.13 17.54 -5.80
N THR A 97 -3.85 18.76 -6.28
CA THR A 97 -2.51 19.36 -6.21
C THR A 97 -2.52 20.54 -5.24
N PHE A 98 -1.55 20.56 -4.30
CA PHE A 98 -1.31 21.64 -3.35
C PHE A 98 0.14 22.12 -3.46
N GLY A 99 0.32 23.23 -4.15
CA GLY A 99 1.65 23.71 -4.53
C GLY A 99 2.36 22.72 -5.47
N ASP A 100 3.50 22.20 -5.05
CA ASP A 100 4.29 21.21 -5.80
C ASP A 100 3.96 19.75 -5.45
N LYS A 101 2.99 19.50 -4.57
CA LYS A 101 2.61 18.17 -4.11
C LYS A 101 1.23 17.77 -4.61
N ARG A 102 1.14 16.53 -5.10
CA ARG A 102 -0.10 15.87 -5.46
C ARG A 102 -0.40 14.80 -4.44
N PHE A 103 -1.59 14.88 -3.84
CA PHE A 103 -2.12 13.90 -2.89
C PHE A 103 -3.08 12.93 -3.58
N ASP A 104 -3.49 11.88 -2.89
CA ASP A 104 -4.32 10.84 -3.49
C ASP A 104 -5.79 11.27 -3.63
N LEU A 105 -6.34 11.92 -2.59
CA LEU A 105 -7.75 12.31 -2.55
C LEU A 105 -7.93 13.67 -1.88
N LEU A 106 -9.05 14.34 -2.22
CA LEU A 106 -9.60 15.47 -1.47
C LEU A 106 -11.04 15.14 -1.10
N LEU A 107 -11.35 15.20 0.20
CA LEU A 107 -12.66 14.99 0.81
C LEU A 107 -13.11 16.33 1.40
N ASP A 108 -13.93 17.09 0.67
CA ASP A 108 -14.27 18.45 1.05
C ASP A 108 -13.01 19.29 1.34
N ASN A 109 -12.74 19.66 2.59
CA ASN A 109 -11.55 20.41 3.02
C ASN A 109 -10.40 19.52 3.54
N ARG A 110 -10.43 18.20 3.26
CA ARG A 110 -9.47 17.22 3.75
C ARG A 110 -8.59 16.68 2.64
N PRO A 111 -7.35 17.15 2.45
CA PRO A 111 -6.37 16.45 1.63
C PRO A 111 -5.99 15.12 2.30
N VAL A 112 -6.07 14.03 1.53
CA VAL A 112 -5.82 12.67 2.01
C VAL A 112 -4.65 12.05 1.27
N GLU A 113 -3.71 11.55 2.04
CA GLU A 113 -2.61 10.71 1.54
C GLU A 113 -2.84 9.26 1.93
N VAL A 114 -2.89 8.36 0.96
CA VAL A 114 -3.14 6.93 1.17
C VAL A 114 -1.86 6.13 0.97
N LYS A 115 -1.48 5.36 1.96
CA LYS A 115 -0.27 4.51 1.94
C LYS A 115 -0.66 3.04 1.85
N SER A 116 -0.11 2.34 0.85
CA SER A 116 -0.20 0.88 0.74
C SER A 116 0.77 0.22 1.70
N VAL A 117 0.27 -0.71 2.52
CA VAL A 117 1.05 -1.44 3.52
C VAL A 117 0.94 -2.93 3.25
N ASN A 118 2.07 -3.61 3.11
CA ASN A 118 2.14 -5.05 2.85
C ASN A 118 2.97 -5.79 3.91
N LEU A 119 3.94 -5.12 4.56
CA LEU A 119 4.79 -5.72 5.57
C LEU A 119 4.02 -5.89 6.89
N VAL A 120 4.02 -7.10 7.42
CA VAL A 120 3.49 -7.43 8.75
C VAL A 120 4.50 -8.31 9.48
N GLU A 121 4.90 -7.90 10.67
CA GLU A 121 5.74 -8.67 11.61
C GLU A 121 5.00 -8.77 12.94
N ASP A 122 4.91 -9.96 13.51
CA ASP A 122 4.26 -10.23 14.80
C ASP A 122 2.86 -9.60 14.95
N HIS A 123 2.07 -9.67 13.87
CA HIS A 123 0.74 -9.07 13.75
C HIS A 123 0.70 -7.53 13.73
N ILE A 124 1.84 -6.86 13.65
CA ILE A 124 1.92 -5.41 13.48
C ILE A 124 2.22 -5.09 12.01
N ALA A 125 1.35 -4.30 11.39
CA ALA A 125 1.57 -3.78 10.06
C ALA A 125 2.59 -2.63 10.11
N LEU A 126 3.61 -2.68 9.26
CA LEU A 126 4.74 -1.75 9.30
C LEU A 126 4.87 -0.99 7.97
N PHE A 127 5.08 0.32 8.07
CA PHE A 127 5.38 1.18 6.92
C PHE A 127 6.48 2.20 7.26
N PRO A 128 7.42 2.46 6.36
CA PRO A 128 7.61 1.80 5.05
C PRO A 128 8.42 0.50 5.13
N ASP A 129 8.40 -0.28 4.05
CA ASP A 129 9.27 -1.45 3.87
C ASP A 129 10.65 -1.10 3.26
N ALA A 130 10.82 0.14 2.84
CA ALA A 130 12.07 0.75 2.36
C ALA A 130 12.05 2.25 2.66
N PRO A 131 13.22 2.93 2.84
CA PRO A 131 13.25 4.36 3.07
C PRO A 131 12.47 5.15 2.01
N THR A 132 11.62 6.09 2.47
CA THR A 132 10.70 6.85 1.61
C THR A 132 10.77 8.36 1.86
N GLU A 133 11.74 9.02 1.24
CA GLU A 133 11.84 10.49 1.32
C GLU A 133 10.56 11.18 0.80
N ARG A 134 9.98 10.65 -0.29
CA ARG A 134 8.71 11.16 -0.82
C ARG A 134 7.59 11.04 0.21
N GLY A 135 7.48 9.90 0.90
CA GLY A 135 6.47 9.69 1.95
C GLY A 135 6.61 10.70 3.08
N ARG A 136 7.84 10.94 3.56
CA ARG A 136 8.15 11.94 4.58
C ARG A 136 7.73 13.34 4.14
N ARG A 137 8.11 13.77 2.93
CA ARG A 137 7.74 15.09 2.37
C ARG A 137 6.22 15.27 2.23
N HIS A 138 5.46 14.21 1.95
CA HIS A 138 4.00 14.28 1.94
C HIS A 138 3.45 14.54 3.35
N ILE A 139 3.95 13.84 4.39
CA ILE A 139 3.56 14.10 5.78
C ILE A 139 3.89 15.55 6.21
N GLU A 140 5.09 16.02 5.90
CA GLU A 140 5.52 17.39 6.21
C GLU A 140 4.59 18.41 5.52
N LYS A 141 4.23 18.20 4.25
CA LYS A 141 3.31 19.09 3.54
C LYS A 141 1.89 19.07 4.12
N LEU A 142 1.40 17.92 4.58
CA LEU A 142 0.11 17.86 5.29
C LEU A 142 0.13 18.66 6.61
N ILE A 143 1.26 18.68 7.34
CA ILE A 143 1.43 19.54 8.52
C ILE A 143 1.38 21.03 8.12
N GLU A 144 1.98 21.42 6.98
CA GLU A 144 1.88 22.81 6.49
C GLU A 144 0.42 23.16 6.15
N LEU A 145 -0.28 22.31 5.41
CA LEU A 145 -1.67 22.53 5.03
C LEU A 145 -2.59 22.66 6.25
N SER A 146 -2.32 21.92 7.33
CA SER A 146 -3.13 22.07 8.56
C SER A 146 -3.04 23.48 9.16
N ARG A 147 -1.91 24.17 9.01
CA ARG A 147 -1.73 25.56 9.45
C ARG A 147 -2.43 26.57 8.54
N GLU A 148 -2.72 26.16 7.29
CA GLU A 148 -3.49 26.92 6.31
C GLU A 148 -5.02 26.72 6.47
N GLY A 149 -5.46 25.93 7.47
CA GLY A 149 -6.86 25.68 7.80
C GLY A 149 -7.47 24.42 7.14
N TYR A 150 -6.65 23.58 6.49
CA TYR A 150 -7.09 22.26 6.02
C TYR A 150 -7.12 21.25 7.16
N GLU A 151 -7.91 20.18 7.01
CA GLU A 151 -8.02 19.06 7.93
C GLU A 151 -7.40 17.79 7.35
N PRO A 152 -6.06 17.71 7.21
CA PRO A 152 -5.43 16.61 6.49
C PRO A 152 -5.63 15.26 7.16
N LEU A 153 -5.64 14.20 6.34
CA LEU A 153 -5.74 12.81 6.79
C LEU A 153 -4.67 11.94 6.13
N VAL A 154 -4.03 11.10 6.92
CA VAL A 154 -3.17 10.02 6.42
C VAL A 154 -3.87 8.69 6.63
N VAL A 155 -3.96 7.87 5.57
CA VAL A 155 -4.61 6.55 5.61
C VAL A 155 -3.61 5.46 5.25
N PHE A 156 -3.45 4.49 6.12
CA PHE A 156 -2.66 3.29 5.87
C PHE A 156 -3.59 2.14 5.50
N VAL A 157 -3.52 1.66 4.27
CA VAL A 157 -4.31 0.53 3.79
C VAL A 157 -3.45 -0.72 3.84
N VAL A 158 -3.67 -1.56 4.85
CA VAL A 158 -2.97 -2.83 5.02
C VAL A 158 -3.65 -3.88 4.14
N GLN A 159 -3.00 -4.23 3.04
CA GLN A 159 -3.57 -5.07 1.98
C GLN A 159 -3.50 -6.58 2.32
N ARG A 160 -3.74 -6.92 3.58
CA ARG A 160 -3.80 -8.27 4.16
C ARG A 160 -4.60 -8.25 5.45
N GLU A 161 -4.98 -9.43 5.97
CA GLU A 161 -5.88 -9.52 7.13
C GLU A 161 -5.19 -9.90 8.45
N ASP A 162 -3.97 -10.41 8.42
CA ASP A 162 -3.26 -11.02 9.55
C ASP A 162 -2.53 -10.01 10.45
N CYS A 163 -3.07 -8.78 10.56
CA CYS A 163 -2.55 -7.74 11.45
C CYS A 163 -3.61 -7.26 12.45
N LYS A 164 -3.15 -6.73 13.59
CA LYS A 164 -3.98 -6.21 14.69
C LYS A 164 -3.77 -4.73 14.96
N ALA A 165 -2.61 -4.19 14.58
CA ALA A 165 -2.25 -2.77 14.71
C ALA A 165 -1.33 -2.35 13.56
N PHE A 166 -1.13 -1.05 13.43
CA PHE A 166 -0.16 -0.44 12.52
C PHE A 166 0.86 0.35 13.30
N SER A 167 2.13 0.27 12.90
CA SER A 167 3.20 1.12 13.42
C SER A 167 4.10 1.65 12.29
N PRO A 168 4.64 2.88 12.41
CA PRO A 168 5.72 3.30 11.54
C PRO A 168 6.95 2.41 11.74
N ASN A 169 7.65 2.11 10.66
CA ASN A 169 8.81 1.24 10.69
C ASN A 169 10.08 2.00 11.09
N TRP A 170 10.27 2.21 12.38
CA TRP A 170 11.39 2.94 12.96
C TRP A 170 12.77 2.39 12.57
N ARG A 171 12.86 1.07 12.33
CA ARG A 171 14.11 0.41 11.93
C ARG A 171 14.50 0.72 10.48
N VAL A 172 13.51 0.90 9.62
CA VAL A 172 13.72 1.08 8.17
C VAL A 172 13.82 2.55 7.81
N ASP A 173 12.96 3.39 8.36
CA ASP A 173 12.93 4.83 8.07
C ASP A 173 12.59 5.65 9.33
N PRO A 174 13.57 5.92 10.20
CA PRO A 174 13.37 6.76 11.37
C PRO A 174 12.83 8.15 11.02
N LYS A 175 13.29 8.75 9.91
CA LYS A 175 12.87 10.11 9.51
C LYS A 175 11.39 10.18 9.11
N PHE A 176 10.88 9.16 8.41
CA PHE A 176 9.45 9.06 8.14
C PHE A 176 8.66 8.86 9.43
N SER A 177 9.16 7.99 10.30
CA SER A 177 8.52 7.67 11.58
C SER A 177 8.44 8.89 12.51
N GLU A 178 9.51 9.69 12.60
CA GLU A 178 9.54 10.97 13.32
C GLU A 178 8.53 11.98 12.72
N ALA A 179 8.44 12.08 11.40
CA ALA A 179 7.48 12.97 10.73
C ALA A 179 6.04 12.56 11.04
N LEU A 180 5.72 11.24 10.99
CA LEU A 180 4.40 10.73 11.35
C LEU A 180 4.09 10.93 12.84
N LEU A 181 5.03 10.69 13.72
CA LEU A 181 4.87 10.95 15.15
C LEU A 181 4.59 12.44 15.43
N LYS A 182 5.32 13.35 14.76
CA LYS A 182 5.06 14.80 14.86
C LYS A 182 3.66 15.15 14.37
N TYR A 183 3.22 14.56 13.24
CA TYR A 183 1.89 14.74 12.67
C TYR A 183 0.80 14.36 13.67
N VAL A 184 0.90 13.19 14.29
CA VAL A 184 -0.06 12.69 15.29
C VAL A 184 -0.03 13.54 16.58
N LYS A 185 1.17 13.93 17.05
CA LYS A 185 1.32 14.81 18.24
C LYS A 185 0.71 16.20 18.06
N LEU A 186 0.56 16.67 16.82
CA LEU A 186 -0.16 17.92 16.51
C LEU A 186 -1.70 17.73 16.52
N GLY A 187 -2.20 16.54 16.86
CA GLY A 187 -3.62 16.20 16.84
C GLY A 187 -4.18 15.92 15.44
N LEU A 188 -3.31 15.77 14.44
CA LEU A 188 -3.72 15.46 13.08
C LEU A 188 -4.03 13.97 12.92
N GLU A 189 -4.99 13.66 12.08
CA GLU A 189 -5.59 12.34 12.00
C GLU A 189 -4.81 11.38 11.10
N ALA A 190 -4.40 10.25 11.67
CA ALA A 190 -3.83 9.12 10.96
C ALA A 190 -4.68 7.88 11.25
N ARG A 191 -5.14 7.19 10.20
CA ARG A 191 -5.96 5.97 10.31
C ARG A 191 -5.29 4.79 9.61
N ALA A 192 -5.49 3.60 10.12
CA ALA A 192 -5.06 2.38 9.49
C ALA A 192 -6.23 1.40 9.36
N TYR A 193 -6.32 0.75 8.21
CA TYR A 193 -7.36 -0.23 7.93
C TYR A 193 -6.75 -1.50 7.39
N ARG A 194 -7.20 -2.67 7.86
CA ARG A 194 -6.84 -3.94 7.24
C ARG A 194 -7.86 -4.34 6.19
N CYS A 195 -7.42 -5.14 5.23
CA CYS A 195 -8.26 -5.66 4.16
C CYS A 195 -8.57 -7.14 4.37
N SER A 196 -9.73 -7.58 3.88
CA SER A 196 -9.91 -8.98 3.49
C SER A 196 -9.47 -9.15 2.05
N VAL A 197 -8.77 -10.24 1.76
CA VAL A 197 -8.24 -10.54 0.43
C VAL A 197 -8.61 -11.98 0.06
N SER A 198 -9.27 -12.17 -1.07
CA SER A 198 -9.53 -13.46 -1.70
C SER A 198 -8.96 -13.48 -3.13
N LEU A 199 -9.11 -14.56 -3.86
CA LEU A 199 -8.72 -14.61 -5.28
C LEU A 199 -9.66 -13.78 -6.18
N GLU A 200 -10.86 -13.45 -5.71
CA GLU A 200 -11.87 -12.70 -6.45
C GLU A 200 -11.87 -11.21 -6.16
N GLU A 201 -11.52 -10.82 -4.92
CA GLU A 201 -11.67 -9.43 -4.50
C GLU A 201 -10.79 -9.04 -3.30
N ILE A 202 -10.61 -7.73 -3.16
CA ILE A 202 -10.10 -7.09 -1.95
C ILE A 202 -11.13 -6.09 -1.42
N LYS A 203 -11.32 -6.07 -0.09
CA LYS A 203 -12.19 -5.12 0.60
C LYS A 203 -11.50 -4.54 1.82
N LEU A 204 -11.60 -3.21 2.00
CA LEU A 204 -11.32 -2.61 3.30
C LEU A 204 -12.32 -3.15 4.33
N LYS A 205 -11.81 -3.49 5.51
CA LYS A 205 -12.62 -4.02 6.62
C LYS A 205 -12.54 -3.12 7.84
N ASP A 206 -11.76 -3.55 8.80
CA ASP A 206 -11.74 -2.96 10.13
C ASP A 206 -10.66 -1.89 10.23
N GLU A 207 -10.98 -0.81 10.90
CA GLU A 207 -9.97 0.12 11.41
C GLU A 207 -9.15 -0.57 12.49
N ILE A 208 -7.84 -0.40 12.45
CA ILE A 208 -6.89 -0.94 13.43
C ILE A 208 -6.13 0.20 14.09
N PRO A 209 -5.70 0.04 15.36
CA PRO A 209 -4.94 1.06 16.07
C PRO A 209 -3.68 1.51 15.32
N VAL A 210 -3.40 2.81 15.37
CA VAL A 210 -2.14 3.41 14.90
C VAL A 210 -1.23 3.65 16.11
N GLU A 211 -0.18 2.86 16.23
CA GLU A 211 0.82 2.94 17.29
C GLU A 211 2.04 3.71 16.77
N ALA A 212 2.01 5.05 16.87
CA ALA A 212 3.04 5.91 16.30
C ALA A 212 4.32 6.01 17.16
N LEU A 213 4.28 5.57 18.40
CA LEU A 213 5.44 5.55 19.30
C LEU A 213 6.40 4.39 18.97
N PRO A 214 7.72 4.57 19.19
CA PRO A 214 8.72 3.50 19.02
C PRO A 214 8.57 2.39 20.05
#